data_b29b35c834bb2c3f46c1b0d1e6adea14
#
_entry.id   b29b35c834bb2c3f46c1b0d1e6adea14
#
_cell.length_a   1.000
_cell.length_b   1.000
_cell.length_c   1.000
_cell.angle_alpha   90.00
_cell.angle_beta   90.00
_cell.angle_gamma   90.00
#
_symmetry.space_group_name_H-M   'P 1'
#
loop_
_entity.id
_entity.type
_entity.pdbx_description
1 polymer ?
#
loop_
_entity_poly.entity_id
_entity_poly.type
_entity_poly.pdbx_seq_one_letter_code
_entity_poly.pdbx_strand_id
1 'polypeptide(L)'
;MKESLPPIYFYIPQSEWPAGDLPQIPEEYGDWMSSWGSKYGRGKYDWTLQTYLYLKADGLSCKLIDFMPNQGIVISHRDFWDDNFKPSSKLLIVCIKVDREPHPYAQLQVVQNHQDELLKRSQILWLSYPLRFWLQSNLIPRDRSWGDRFENVAFFGVLGTLAVQLQQPHWQEQLSALGLRWEVVKCDRWHDYSEVNAIVAIRSFEGTNTFDSKPASKLINAWHAGIPAILGQESAYRHDRKTELDYIEVASPEEAIAALLRLKNDLNLRQRMVDNGIIRTEEIGNTH
;
A
#
# COMPACT_ATOMS: atom_id res chain seq x y z
N MET A 1 12.54 -12.13 38.59
CA MET A 1 11.33 -12.58 37.87
C MET A 1 11.39 -11.96 36.48
N LYS A 2 11.36 -12.73 35.41
CA LYS A 2 11.14 -12.15 34.06
C LYS A 2 9.73 -11.62 34.05
N GLU A 3 9.55 -10.30 33.98
CA GLU A 3 8.24 -9.72 33.72
C GLU A 3 7.72 -10.32 32.41
N SER A 4 6.60 -11.01 32.46
CA SER A 4 5.94 -11.49 31.26
C SER A 4 5.44 -10.28 30.48
N LEU A 5 5.75 -10.22 29.19
CA LEU A 5 5.20 -9.19 28.30
C LEU A 5 3.67 -9.17 28.41
N PRO A 6 3.04 -8.00 28.37
CA PRO A 6 1.58 -7.92 28.38
C PRO A 6 1.01 -8.67 27.17
N PRO A 7 -0.17 -9.28 27.28
CA PRO A 7 -0.80 -9.95 26.16
C PRO A 7 -1.08 -8.99 25.01
N ILE A 8 -0.88 -9.46 23.78
CA ILE A 8 -1.05 -8.69 22.55
C ILE A 8 -2.27 -9.22 21.80
N TYR A 9 -3.14 -8.31 21.40
CA TYR A 9 -4.37 -8.59 20.70
C TYR A 9 -4.48 -7.78 19.42
N PHE A 10 -4.94 -8.42 18.35
CA PHE A 10 -5.43 -7.76 17.15
C PHE A 10 -6.95 -7.74 17.23
N TYR A 11 -7.55 -6.56 17.06
CA TYR A 11 -8.98 -6.38 17.29
C TYR A 11 -9.73 -6.05 16.00
N ILE A 12 -10.76 -6.84 15.72
CA ILE A 12 -11.78 -6.59 14.71
C ILE A 12 -13.13 -6.66 15.42
N PRO A 13 -13.93 -5.57 15.49
CA PRO A 13 -15.18 -5.60 16.22
C PRO A 13 -16.15 -6.63 15.64
N GLN A 14 -16.99 -7.22 16.50
CA GLN A 14 -17.95 -8.26 16.11
C GLN A 14 -18.85 -7.84 14.94
N SER A 15 -19.24 -6.56 14.87
CA SER A 15 -20.03 -6.00 13.76
C SER A 15 -19.31 -6.01 12.41
N GLU A 16 -17.99 -6.07 12.43
CA GLU A 16 -17.10 -6.09 11.26
C GLU A 16 -16.35 -7.41 11.12
N TRP A 17 -16.69 -8.38 11.99
CA TRP A 17 -16.06 -9.69 11.92
C TRP A 17 -16.47 -10.38 10.64
N PRO A 18 -15.49 -10.86 9.86
CA PRO A 18 -15.77 -11.49 8.58
C PRO A 18 -16.65 -12.73 8.73
N ALA A 19 -17.55 -12.94 7.77
CA ALA A 19 -18.34 -14.17 7.69
C ALA A 19 -17.47 -15.35 7.21
N GLY A 20 -17.73 -16.54 7.74
CA GLY A 20 -17.00 -17.75 7.38
C GLY A 20 -15.68 -17.94 8.13
N ASP A 21 -14.89 -18.91 7.68
CA ASP A 21 -13.60 -19.23 8.29
C ASP A 21 -12.54 -18.17 7.94
N LEU A 22 -11.80 -17.75 8.95
CA LEU A 22 -10.69 -16.84 8.76
C LEU A 22 -9.41 -17.61 8.35
N PRO A 23 -8.54 -16.98 7.54
CA PRO A 23 -7.25 -17.55 7.22
C PRO A 23 -6.43 -17.77 8.51
N GLN A 24 -5.67 -18.85 8.55
CA GLN A 24 -4.87 -19.23 9.71
C GLN A 24 -3.38 -18.92 9.51
N ILE A 25 -2.95 -18.80 8.25
CA ILE A 25 -1.57 -18.51 7.82
C ILE A 25 -1.57 -17.37 6.77
N PRO A 26 -0.46 -16.65 6.60
CA PRO A 26 -0.36 -15.54 5.65
C PRO A 26 -0.69 -15.91 4.21
N GLU A 27 -0.32 -17.11 3.77
CA GLU A 27 -0.50 -17.61 2.40
C GLU A 27 -1.98 -17.76 2.02
N GLU A 28 -2.85 -18.05 2.98
CA GLU A 28 -4.30 -18.17 2.75
C GLU A 28 -4.99 -16.81 2.62
N TYR A 29 -4.34 -15.73 3.09
CA TYR A 29 -4.98 -14.42 3.19
C TYR A 29 -5.42 -13.87 1.83
N GLY A 30 -4.62 -14.05 0.80
CA GLY A 30 -4.93 -13.54 -0.54
C GLY A 30 -6.16 -14.19 -1.16
N ASP A 31 -6.27 -15.52 -1.07
CA ASP A 31 -7.42 -16.28 -1.58
C ASP A 31 -8.69 -15.97 -0.78
N TRP A 32 -8.56 -15.89 0.54
CA TRP A 32 -9.64 -15.48 1.41
C TRP A 32 -10.15 -14.08 1.07
N MET A 33 -9.24 -13.11 0.89
CA MET A 33 -9.58 -11.74 0.52
C MET A 33 -10.26 -11.68 -0.86
N SER A 34 -9.81 -12.50 -1.81
CA SER A 34 -10.38 -12.58 -3.16
C SER A 34 -11.82 -13.13 -3.16
N SER A 35 -12.13 -14.06 -2.24
CA SER A 35 -13.47 -14.67 -2.11
C SER A 35 -14.56 -13.66 -1.71
N TRP A 36 -14.20 -12.51 -1.16
CA TRP A 36 -15.16 -11.48 -0.72
C TRP A 36 -15.68 -10.57 -1.84
N GLY A 37 -15.26 -10.79 -3.09
CA GLY A 37 -15.63 -9.93 -4.22
C GLY A 37 -15.04 -8.51 -4.12
N SER A 38 -15.45 -7.62 -5.00
CA SER A 38 -14.89 -6.26 -5.16
C SER A 38 -15.45 -5.25 -4.15
N LYS A 39 -15.33 -5.48 -2.85
CA LYS A 39 -15.82 -4.52 -1.86
C LYS A 39 -14.75 -3.49 -1.49
N TYR A 40 -15.10 -2.19 -1.56
CA TYR A 40 -14.32 -1.11 -0.99
C TYR A 40 -14.16 -1.32 0.53
N GLY A 41 -13.00 -0.94 1.09
CA GLY A 41 -12.77 -1.01 2.55
C GLY A 41 -11.96 -2.20 3.02
N ARG A 42 -11.31 -2.93 2.11
CA ARG A 42 -10.46 -4.08 2.45
C ARG A 42 -9.20 -3.70 3.23
N GLY A 43 -8.65 -2.51 3.02
CA GLY A 43 -7.41 -2.07 3.65
C GLY A 43 -7.39 -2.19 5.18
N LYS A 44 -8.55 -2.10 5.85
CA LYS A 44 -8.63 -2.31 7.30
C LYS A 44 -8.29 -3.75 7.71
N TYR A 45 -8.59 -4.75 6.87
CA TYR A 45 -8.22 -6.14 7.10
C TYR A 45 -6.76 -6.40 6.70
N ASP A 46 -6.26 -5.78 5.62
CA ASP A 46 -4.84 -5.84 5.26
C ASP A 46 -3.97 -5.37 6.43
N TRP A 47 -4.35 -4.26 7.05
CA TRP A 47 -3.62 -3.71 8.18
C TRP A 47 -3.83 -4.47 9.51
N THR A 48 -4.95 -5.12 9.73
CA THR A 48 -5.23 -5.79 11.02
C THR A 48 -5.02 -7.30 10.91
N LEU A 49 -5.77 -7.97 10.03
CA LEU A 49 -5.76 -9.44 9.95
C LEU A 49 -4.47 -9.94 9.29
N GLN A 50 -4.06 -9.37 8.15
CA GLN A 50 -2.84 -9.79 7.48
C GLN A 50 -1.61 -9.56 8.38
N THR A 51 -1.52 -8.41 9.06
CA THR A 51 -0.45 -8.13 10.02
C THR A 51 -0.44 -9.15 11.17
N TYR A 52 -1.62 -9.48 11.71
CA TYR A 52 -1.74 -10.52 12.72
C TYR A 52 -1.18 -11.87 12.26
N LEU A 53 -1.52 -12.29 11.04
CA LEU A 53 -1.08 -13.57 10.48
C LEU A 53 0.44 -13.63 10.32
N TYR A 54 1.05 -12.58 9.75
CA TYR A 54 2.51 -12.52 9.60
C TYR A 54 3.24 -12.54 10.94
N LEU A 55 2.83 -11.68 11.88
CA LEU A 55 3.49 -11.63 13.19
C LEU A 55 3.29 -12.92 14.00
N LYS A 56 2.14 -13.58 13.85
CA LYS A 56 1.90 -14.90 14.46
C LYS A 56 2.80 -15.97 13.83
N ALA A 57 2.97 -15.96 12.52
CA ALA A 57 3.87 -16.87 11.79
C ALA A 57 5.33 -16.66 12.19
N ASP A 58 5.74 -15.41 12.44
CA ASP A 58 7.07 -15.05 12.96
C ASP A 58 7.27 -15.38 14.45
N GLY A 59 6.29 -15.99 15.10
CA GLY A 59 6.38 -16.47 16.46
C GLY A 59 5.94 -15.46 17.54
N LEU A 60 5.35 -14.32 17.18
CA LEU A 60 4.78 -13.41 18.16
C LEU A 60 3.58 -14.07 18.85
N SER A 61 3.61 -14.10 20.19
CA SER A 61 2.45 -14.56 20.97
C SER A 61 1.36 -13.49 20.99
N CYS A 62 0.45 -13.57 20.02
CA CYS A 62 -0.69 -12.65 19.87
C CYS A 62 -1.99 -13.41 19.58
N LYS A 63 -3.13 -12.73 19.76
CA LYS A 63 -4.46 -13.30 19.50
C LYS A 63 -5.29 -12.33 18.67
N LEU A 64 -6.10 -12.87 17.77
CA LEU A 64 -7.16 -12.12 17.10
C LEU A 64 -8.44 -12.22 17.95
N ILE A 65 -9.10 -11.08 18.19
CA ILE A 65 -10.27 -10.98 19.09
C ILE A 65 -11.35 -10.09 18.48
N ASP A 66 -12.58 -10.33 18.85
CA ASP A 66 -13.79 -9.58 18.45
C ASP A 66 -14.42 -8.76 19.58
N PHE A 67 -13.86 -8.85 20.78
CA PHE A 67 -14.29 -8.10 21.96
C PHE A 67 -13.10 -7.41 22.63
N MET A 68 -13.36 -6.34 23.37
CA MET A 68 -12.32 -5.57 24.05
C MET A 68 -11.87 -6.27 25.34
N PRO A 69 -10.56 -6.58 25.49
CA PRO A 69 -10.04 -7.18 26.70
C PRO A 69 -9.93 -6.15 27.84
N ASN A 70 -9.77 -6.64 29.08
CA ASN A 70 -9.65 -5.77 30.26
C ASN A 70 -8.23 -5.21 30.45
N GLN A 71 -7.21 -5.83 29.83
CA GLN A 71 -5.81 -5.43 29.94
C GLN A 71 -4.99 -5.95 28.75
N GLY A 72 -3.86 -5.30 28.46
CA GLY A 72 -2.92 -5.71 27.41
C GLY A 72 -2.73 -4.65 26.34
N ILE A 73 -2.12 -5.05 25.24
CA ILE A 73 -1.89 -4.22 24.05
C ILE A 73 -2.93 -4.60 23.00
N VAL A 74 -3.71 -3.63 22.52
CA VAL A 74 -4.73 -3.86 21.50
C VAL A 74 -4.36 -3.08 20.25
N ILE A 75 -4.19 -3.77 19.14
CA ILE A 75 -3.78 -3.25 17.84
C ILE A 75 -4.96 -3.38 16.87
N SER A 76 -5.31 -2.30 16.20
CA SER A 76 -6.38 -2.33 15.21
C SER A 76 -6.31 -1.16 14.23
N HIS A 77 -6.91 -1.36 13.04
CA HIS A 77 -7.09 -0.29 12.06
C HIS A 77 -8.03 0.79 12.60
N ARG A 78 -7.78 2.04 12.20
CA ARG A 78 -8.55 3.21 12.64
C ARG A 78 -10.07 3.06 12.46
N ASP A 79 -10.52 2.48 11.36
CA ASP A 79 -11.95 2.31 11.04
C ASP A 79 -12.66 1.27 11.94
N PHE A 80 -11.94 0.53 12.78
CA PHE A 80 -12.50 -0.40 13.75
C PHE A 80 -12.67 0.19 15.15
N TRP A 81 -12.22 1.44 15.37
CA TRP A 81 -12.30 2.13 16.63
C TRP A 81 -13.51 3.08 16.70
N ASP A 82 -14.24 3.03 17.80
CA ASP A 82 -15.19 4.08 18.16
C ASP A 82 -14.42 5.30 18.69
N ASP A 83 -14.71 6.48 18.18
CA ASP A 83 -14.08 7.75 18.58
C ASP A 83 -14.26 8.07 20.06
N ASN A 84 -15.32 7.56 20.69
CA ASN A 84 -15.62 7.74 22.10
C ASN A 84 -14.97 6.68 23.00
N PHE A 85 -14.35 5.64 22.43
CA PHE A 85 -13.71 4.60 23.22
C PHE A 85 -12.50 5.14 23.97
N LYS A 86 -12.59 5.13 25.31
CA LYS A 86 -11.51 5.54 26.23
C LYS A 86 -10.93 4.30 26.87
N PRO A 87 -9.65 3.97 26.61
CA PRO A 87 -9.01 2.81 27.23
C PRO A 87 -8.86 3.00 28.75
N SER A 88 -8.95 1.92 29.49
CA SER A 88 -8.54 1.90 30.91
C SER A 88 -7.01 2.04 31.01
N SER A 89 -6.51 2.35 32.23
CA SER A 89 -5.05 2.41 32.48
C SER A 89 -4.31 1.09 32.30
N LYS A 90 -5.04 -0.03 32.14
CA LYS A 90 -4.47 -1.37 31.89
C LYS A 90 -4.41 -1.73 30.40
N LEU A 91 -4.95 -0.88 29.52
CA LEU A 91 -4.96 -1.07 28.07
C LEU A 91 -4.04 -0.07 27.39
N LEU A 92 -3.18 -0.57 26.54
CA LEU A 92 -2.42 0.22 25.56
C LEU A 92 -3.07 0.04 24.20
N ILE A 93 -3.52 1.13 23.60
CA ILE A 93 -4.13 1.13 22.27
C ILE A 93 -3.11 1.52 21.22
N VAL A 94 -2.94 0.65 20.24
CA VAL A 94 -2.17 0.91 19.03
C VAL A 94 -3.14 1.08 17.88
N CYS A 95 -3.32 2.31 17.44
CA CYS A 95 -4.20 2.63 16.32
C CYS A 95 -3.40 2.65 15.02
N ILE A 96 -3.71 1.76 14.10
CA ILE A 96 -3.19 1.80 12.74
C ILE A 96 -4.00 2.86 11.99
N LYS A 97 -3.49 4.09 12.01
CA LYS A 97 -4.17 5.30 11.52
C LYS A 97 -4.36 5.29 10.01
N VAL A 98 -3.35 4.79 9.29
CA VAL A 98 -3.30 4.86 7.82
C VAL A 98 -3.40 6.31 7.32
N ASP A 99 -4.42 6.59 6.49
CA ASP A 99 -4.74 7.91 5.94
C ASP A 99 -5.99 8.55 6.59
N ARG A 100 -6.36 8.06 7.78
CA ARG A 100 -7.47 8.58 8.59
C ARG A 100 -6.99 9.62 9.59
N GLU A 101 -7.95 10.29 10.22
CA GLU A 101 -7.67 11.08 11.42
C GLU A 101 -7.20 10.18 12.57
N PRO A 102 -6.30 10.62 13.44
CA PRO A 102 -5.83 9.84 14.57
C PRO A 102 -6.97 9.49 15.54
N HIS A 103 -6.87 8.35 16.21
CA HIS A 103 -7.77 8.04 17.30
C HIS A 103 -7.42 8.89 18.52
N PRO A 104 -8.38 9.62 19.13
CA PRO A 104 -8.08 10.63 20.16
C PRO A 104 -7.48 10.07 21.45
N TYR A 105 -7.68 8.80 21.74
CA TYR A 105 -7.23 8.16 23.00
C TYR A 105 -6.20 7.04 22.78
N ALA A 106 -5.75 6.77 21.55
CA ALA A 106 -4.71 5.78 21.32
C ALA A 106 -3.34 6.33 21.75
N GLN A 107 -2.59 5.55 22.49
CA GLN A 107 -1.26 5.93 22.96
C GLN A 107 -0.19 5.80 21.86
N LEU A 108 -0.42 4.92 20.88
CA LEU A 108 0.44 4.79 19.71
C LEU A 108 -0.39 4.87 18.43
N GLN A 109 0.06 5.70 17.50
CA GLN A 109 -0.50 5.81 16.16
C GLN A 109 0.50 5.24 15.15
N VAL A 110 0.07 4.26 14.37
CA VAL A 110 0.87 3.73 13.26
C VAL A 110 0.47 4.46 11.98
N VAL A 111 1.45 5.07 11.32
CA VAL A 111 1.28 5.81 10.06
C VAL A 111 1.98 5.08 8.92
N GLN A 112 1.58 5.34 7.69
CA GLN A 112 2.11 4.65 6.50
C GLN A 112 3.02 5.51 5.62
N ASN A 113 3.34 6.72 6.09
CA ASN A 113 4.22 7.66 5.38
C ASN A 113 5.14 8.36 6.38
N HIS A 114 6.42 8.44 6.07
CA HIS A 114 7.43 9.08 6.90
C HIS A 114 7.30 10.62 6.98
N GLN A 115 6.42 11.22 6.16
CA GLN A 115 6.09 12.64 6.20
C GLN A 115 4.74 12.94 6.87
N ASP A 116 4.05 11.92 7.39
CA ASP A 116 2.78 12.12 8.08
C ASP A 116 2.89 13.20 9.16
N GLU A 117 1.92 14.11 9.18
CA GLU A 117 1.92 15.24 10.11
C GLU A 117 2.05 14.84 11.58
N LEU A 118 1.55 13.66 11.96
CA LEU A 118 1.66 13.19 13.33
C LEU A 118 3.10 12.97 13.77
N LEU A 119 4.02 12.63 12.85
CA LEU A 119 5.43 12.48 13.16
C LEU A 119 6.12 13.83 13.47
N LYS A 120 5.52 14.93 12.98
CA LYS A 120 6.00 16.31 13.19
C LYS A 120 5.41 16.96 14.44
N ARG A 121 4.31 16.39 15.00
CA ARG A 121 3.64 16.90 16.18
C ARG A 121 4.27 16.31 17.44
N SER A 122 5.09 17.09 18.15
CA SER A 122 5.52 16.77 19.52
C SER A 122 4.32 16.86 20.48
N GLN A 123 3.52 15.82 20.56
CA GLN A 123 2.43 15.75 21.55
C GLN A 123 2.81 14.75 22.64
N ILE A 124 2.70 15.19 23.90
CA ILE A 124 3.07 14.42 25.11
C ILE A 124 2.25 13.12 25.27
N LEU A 125 1.14 12.98 24.53
CA LEU A 125 0.18 11.89 24.71
C LEU A 125 0.24 10.79 23.65
N TRP A 126 0.95 11.01 22.52
CA TRP A 126 0.97 10.05 21.42
C TRP A 126 2.37 9.80 20.90
N LEU A 127 2.71 8.55 20.82
CA LEU A 127 3.83 8.11 19.99
C LEU A 127 3.29 7.85 18.59
N SER A 128 4.04 8.22 17.56
CA SER A 128 3.73 7.90 16.18
C SER A 128 4.88 7.13 15.56
N TYR A 129 4.56 6.06 14.85
CA TYR A 129 5.57 5.19 14.25
C TYR A 129 5.22 4.92 12.79
N PRO A 130 6.14 5.15 11.84
CA PRO A 130 5.91 4.85 10.44
C PRO A 130 6.16 3.37 10.16
N LEU A 131 5.19 2.71 9.51
CA LEU A 131 5.34 1.36 8.98
C LEU A 131 5.06 1.37 7.48
N ARG A 132 5.75 0.50 6.75
CA ARG A 132 5.42 0.23 5.36
C ARG A 132 4.14 -0.58 5.28
N PHE A 133 3.35 -0.32 4.23
CA PHE A 133 2.21 -1.14 3.89
C PHE A 133 2.68 -2.51 3.38
N TRP A 134 1.94 -3.56 3.69
CA TRP A 134 2.18 -4.89 3.15
C TRP A 134 2.08 -4.90 1.62
N LEU A 135 2.83 -5.80 1.00
CA LEU A 135 2.67 -6.12 -0.41
C LEU A 135 1.21 -6.49 -0.72
N GLN A 136 0.75 -6.13 -1.91
CA GLN A 136 -0.55 -6.58 -2.42
C GLN A 136 -0.62 -8.11 -2.38
N SER A 137 -1.60 -8.65 -1.65
CA SER A 137 -1.78 -10.10 -1.52
C SER A 137 -2.05 -10.75 -2.87
N ASN A 138 -1.51 -11.97 -3.08
CA ASN A 138 -1.63 -12.73 -4.33
C ASN A 138 -1.16 -11.96 -5.57
N LEU A 139 -0.16 -11.08 -5.43
CA LEU A 139 0.37 -10.33 -6.56
C LEU A 139 0.90 -11.29 -7.63
N ILE A 140 0.33 -11.19 -8.83
CA ILE A 140 0.74 -11.92 -10.03
C ILE A 140 1.69 -10.99 -10.81
N PRO A 141 2.98 -11.31 -10.91
CA PRO A 141 3.94 -10.49 -11.64
C PRO A 141 3.69 -10.53 -13.15
N ARG A 142 4.35 -9.62 -13.86
CA ARG A 142 4.31 -9.57 -15.33
C ARG A 142 4.71 -10.92 -15.94
N ASP A 143 3.90 -11.42 -16.86
CA ASP A 143 4.20 -12.64 -17.59
C ASP A 143 5.41 -12.44 -18.50
N ARG A 144 6.43 -13.28 -18.33
CA ARG A 144 7.67 -13.25 -19.14
C ARG A 144 7.45 -13.54 -20.62
N SER A 145 6.32 -14.18 -20.99
CA SER A 145 5.95 -14.43 -22.38
C SER A 145 5.72 -13.15 -23.20
N TRP A 146 5.47 -12.01 -22.52
CA TRP A 146 5.43 -10.70 -23.18
C TRP A 146 6.77 -10.28 -23.80
N GLY A 147 7.90 -10.85 -23.35
CA GLY A 147 9.23 -10.50 -23.87
C GLY A 147 9.47 -8.99 -23.88
N ASP A 148 9.94 -8.45 -25.01
CA ASP A 148 10.26 -7.03 -25.15
C ASP A 148 9.09 -6.15 -25.54
N ARG A 149 7.88 -6.71 -25.67
CA ARG A 149 6.67 -5.93 -26.00
C ARG A 149 6.38 -4.90 -24.92
N PHE A 150 6.01 -3.70 -25.35
CA PHE A 150 5.63 -2.59 -24.47
C PHE A 150 4.39 -1.93 -25.04
N GLU A 151 3.23 -2.39 -24.60
CA GLU A 151 1.92 -2.02 -25.14
C GLU A 151 0.92 -1.63 -24.08
N ASN A 152 0.96 -2.24 -22.89
CA ASN A 152 -0.06 -2.10 -21.87
C ASN A 152 0.45 -1.23 -20.71
N VAL A 153 -0.22 -0.11 -20.51
CA VAL A 153 0.05 0.84 -19.41
C VAL A 153 -1.18 0.90 -18.50
N ALA A 154 -0.98 0.81 -17.21
CA ALA A 154 -2.09 0.70 -16.28
C ALA A 154 -1.99 1.63 -15.06
N PHE A 155 -3.14 1.95 -14.49
CA PHE A 155 -3.28 2.54 -13.17
C PHE A 155 -4.04 1.58 -12.24
N PHE A 156 -3.42 1.22 -11.13
CA PHE A 156 -4.01 0.39 -10.09
C PHE A 156 -4.52 1.28 -8.96
N GLY A 157 -5.79 1.61 -8.98
CA GLY A 157 -6.38 2.47 -7.96
C GLY A 157 -7.79 2.92 -8.30
N VAL A 158 -8.39 3.63 -7.35
CA VAL A 158 -9.71 4.25 -7.55
C VAL A 158 -9.56 5.43 -8.50
N LEU A 159 -10.36 5.49 -9.57
CA LEU A 159 -10.30 6.52 -10.61
C LEU A 159 -10.25 7.95 -10.02
N GLY A 160 -11.07 8.23 -9.01
CA GLY A 160 -11.07 9.54 -8.34
C GLY A 160 -9.78 9.94 -7.63
N THR A 161 -8.80 9.02 -7.52
CA THR A 161 -7.46 9.30 -6.97
C THR A 161 -6.40 9.49 -8.04
N LEU A 162 -6.75 9.40 -9.31
CA LEU A 162 -5.88 9.68 -10.45
C LEU A 162 -5.98 11.16 -10.82
N ALA A 163 -4.88 11.78 -11.24
CA ALA A 163 -4.87 13.15 -11.73
C ALA A 163 -5.93 13.37 -12.84
N VAL A 164 -6.69 14.45 -12.73
CA VAL A 164 -7.83 14.72 -13.61
C VAL A 164 -7.45 14.75 -15.10
N GLN A 165 -6.23 15.20 -15.41
CA GLN A 165 -5.69 15.24 -16.78
C GLN A 165 -5.58 13.82 -17.39
N LEU A 166 -5.24 12.80 -16.57
CA LEU A 166 -5.10 11.40 -16.98
C LEU A 166 -6.44 10.66 -17.07
N GLN A 167 -7.53 11.30 -16.64
CA GLN A 167 -8.90 10.78 -16.76
C GLN A 167 -9.59 11.26 -18.04
N GLN A 168 -9.00 12.22 -18.75
CA GLN A 168 -9.60 12.80 -19.96
C GLN A 168 -9.45 11.88 -21.18
N PRO A 169 -10.41 11.91 -22.13
CA PRO A 169 -10.29 11.13 -23.37
C PRO A 169 -9.00 11.43 -24.14
N HIS A 170 -8.54 12.66 -24.13
CA HIS A 170 -7.31 13.07 -24.79
C HIS A 170 -6.07 12.29 -24.31
N TRP A 171 -5.99 11.95 -23.04
CA TRP A 171 -4.91 11.09 -22.52
C TRP A 171 -4.91 9.72 -23.19
N GLN A 172 -6.07 9.10 -23.29
CA GLN A 172 -6.22 7.79 -23.93
C GLN A 172 -5.93 7.85 -25.44
N GLU A 173 -6.37 8.93 -26.12
CA GLU A 173 -6.07 9.19 -27.53
C GLU A 173 -4.58 9.33 -27.79
N GLN A 174 -3.87 10.10 -26.96
CA GLN A 174 -2.41 10.25 -27.04
C GLN A 174 -1.69 8.91 -26.88
N LEU A 175 -2.07 8.10 -25.90
CA LEU A 175 -1.48 6.78 -25.70
C LEU A 175 -1.76 5.84 -26.88
N SER A 176 -2.99 5.85 -27.41
CA SER A 176 -3.37 5.05 -28.57
C SER A 176 -2.57 5.45 -29.81
N ALA A 177 -2.32 6.74 -30.04
CA ALA A 177 -1.47 7.22 -31.13
C ALA A 177 -0.01 6.74 -31.02
N LEU A 178 0.44 6.42 -29.82
CA LEU A 178 1.74 5.82 -29.54
C LEU A 178 1.73 4.28 -29.61
N GLY A 179 0.59 3.67 -29.95
CA GLY A 179 0.41 2.22 -29.92
C GLY A 179 0.48 1.65 -28.50
N LEU A 180 -0.03 2.40 -27.52
CA LEU A 180 -0.14 2.01 -26.12
C LEU A 180 -1.62 1.89 -25.73
N ARG A 181 -1.95 0.88 -24.97
CA ARG A 181 -3.26 0.69 -24.33
C ARG A 181 -3.22 1.22 -22.92
N TRP A 182 -4.25 1.97 -22.52
CA TRP A 182 -4.43 2.49 -21.17
C TRP A 182 -5.55 1.77 -20.46
N GLU A 183 -5.29 1.34 -19.24
CA GLU A 183 -6.30 0.73 -18.39
C GLU A 183 -6.28 1.32 -16.97
N VAL A 184 -7.47 1.67 -16.46
CA VAL A 184 -7.71 1.85 -15.03
C VAL A 184 -8.20 0.51 -14.50
N VAL A 185 -7.33 -0.20 -13.81
CA VAL A 185 -7.59 -1.57 -13.36
C VAL A 185 -8.66 -1.58 -12.27
N LYS A 186 -9.66 -2.44 -12.41
CA LYS A 186 -10.73 -2.62 -11.40
C LYS A 186 -10.17 -3.25 -10.13
N CYS A 187 -10.81 -2.95 -8.99
CA CYS A 187 -10.32 -3.35 -7.67
C CYS A 187 -10.22 -4.87 -7.45
N ASP A 188 -11.01 -5.67 -8.14
CA ASP A 188 -10.95 -7.12 -8.13
C ASP A 188 -9.67 -7.68 -8.79
N ARG A 189 -9.01 -6.89 -9.65
CA ARG A 189 -7.77 -7.24 -10.34
C ARG A 189 -6.54 -6.44 -9.89
N TRP A 190 -6.58 -5.73 -8.78
CA TRP A 190 -5.41 -4.95 -8.32
C TRP A 190 -4.17 -5.79 -7.98
N HIS A 191 -4.31 -7.09 -7.87
CA HIS A 191 -3.21 -8.03 -7.66
C HIS A 191 -2.59 -8.54 -8.98
N ASP A 192 -3.24 -8.33 -10.13
CA ASP A 192 -2.87 -8.94 -11.41
C ASP A 192 -2.10 -7.94 -12.31
N TYR A 193 -0.81 -8.12 -12.40
CA TYR A 193 0.10 -7.35 -13.25
C TYR A 193 0.56 -8.15 -14.48
N SER A 194 0.02 -9.35 -14.72
CA SER A 194 0.51 -10.31 -15.72
C SER A 194 0.62 -9.73 -17.13
N GLU A 195 -0.30 -8.86 -17.52
CA GLU A 195 -0.34 -8.24 -18.86
C GLU A 195 0.19 -6.79 -18.88
N VAL A 196 0.68 -6.26 -17.77
CA VAL A 196 1.06 -4.85 -17.66
C VAL A 196 2.55 -4.65 -17.92
N ASN A 197 2.90 -3.66 -18.73
CA ASN A 197 4.28 -3.34 -19.07
C ASN A 197 4.85 -2.15 -18.29
N ALA A 198 4.00 -1.24 -17.81
CA ALA A 198 4.35 -0.16 -16.90
C ALA A 198 3.12 0.33 -16.15
N ILE A 199 3.32 0.89 -14.95
CA ILE A 199 2.29 1.65 -14.28
C ILE A 199 2.51 3.15 -14.43
N VAL A 200 1.38 3.91 -14.48
CA VAL A 200 1.38 5.37 -14.31
C VAL A 200 0.48 5.69 -13.12
N ALA A 201 1.05 6.28 -12.07
CA ALA A 201 0.30 6.57 -10.85
C ALA A 201 0.61 7.98 -10.32
N ILE A 202 -0.24 8.92 -10.68
CA ILE A 202 -0.08 10.34 -10.39
C ILE A 202 -1.42 10.85 -9.84
N ARG A 203 -1.42 11.40 -8.62
CA ARG A 203 -2.63 11.94 -8.00
C ARG A 203 -2.90 13.38 -8.42
N SER A 204 -1.85 14.17 -8.61
CA SER A 204 -1.95 15.57 -9.03
C SER A 204 -0.67 16.00 -9.72
N PHE A 205 -0.78 16.93 -10.66
CA PHE A 205 0.34 17.64 -11.28
C PHE A 205 0.53 19.05 -10.70
N GLU A 206 -0.27 19.47 -9.72
CA GLU A 206 -0.22 20.84 -9.19
C GLU A 206 0.99 21.09 -8.29
N GLY A 207 1.69 20.04 -7.83
CA GLY A 207 2.92 20.17 -7.02
C GLY A 207 2.73 20.72 -5.60
N THR A 208 1.52 21.14 -5.24
CA THR A 208 1.21 21.76 -3.93
C THR A 208 0.91 20.75 -2.84
N ASN A 209 0.51 19.53 -3.19
CA ASN A 209 0.18 18.45 -2.27
C ASN A 209 1.10 17.26 -2.49
N THR A 210 1.85 16.90 -1.45
CA THR A 210 2.78 15.76 -1.44
C THR A 210 2.16 14.48 -0.90
N PHE A 211 0.86 14.50 -0.56
CA PHE A 211 0.08 13.34 -0.11
C PHE A 211 0.72 12.62 1.09
N ASP A 212 1.12 13.38 2.11
CA ASP A 212 1.91 12.94 3.25
C ASP A 212 1.27 11.84 4.13
N SER A 213 0.00 11.53 3.92
CA SER A 213 -0.67 10.38 4.56
C SER A 213 -0.73 9.11 3.70
N LYS A 214 -0.28 9.16 2.42
CA LYS A 214 -0.41 8.02 1.50
C LYS A 214 0.85 7.17 1.46
N PRO A 215 0.72 5.82 1.27
CA PRO A 215 1.86 4.92 1.20
C PRO A 215 2.49 4.87 -0.19
N ALA A 216 3.70 4.31 -0.28
CA ALA A 216 4.37 4.00 -1.53
C ALA A 216 3.91 2.67 -2.18
N SER A 217 2.73 2.15 -1.85
CA SER A 217 2.28 0.81 -2.24
C SER A 217 2.37 0.52 -3.75
N LYS A 218 2.05 1.52 -4.60
CA LYS A 218 2.12 1.31 -6.06
C LYS A 218 3.56 1.12 -6.57
N LEU A 219 4.52 1.85 -5.97
CA LEU A 219 5.93 1.68 -6.28
C LEU A 219 6.43 0.29 -5.85
N ILE A 220 6.14 -0.10 -4.62
CA ILE A 220 6.54 -1.40 -4.07
C ILE A 220 5.92 -2.54 -4.89
N ASN A 221 4.63 -2.45 -5.21
CA ASN A 221 3.97 -3.46 -6.04
C ASN A 221 4.57 -3.52 -7.46
N ALA A 222 4.96 -2.39 -8.07
CA ALA A 222 5.60 -2.38 -9.38
C ALA A 222 6.96 -3.09 -9.36
N TRP A 223 7.76 -2.91 -8.30
CA TRP A 223 9.02 -3.64 -8.14
C TRP A 223 8.79 -5.15 -8.05
N HIS A 224 7.84 -5.59 -7.21
CA HIS A 224 7.47 -7.00 -7.09
C HIS A 224 6.85 -7.57 -8.36
N ALA A 225 6.13 -6.76 -9.12
CA ALA A 225 5.55 -7.15 -10.39
C ALA A 225 6.58 -7.23 -11.54
N GLY A 226 7.79 -6.71 -11.34
CA GLY A 226 8.83 -6.67 -12.35
C GLY A 226 8.50 -5.71 -13.50
N ILE A 227 7.93 -4.55 -13.21
CA ILE A 227 7.56 -3.54 -14.22
C ILE A 227 8.03 -2.13 -13.80
N PRO A 228 8.39 -1.27 -14.78
CA PRO A 228 8.69 0.12 -14.54
C PRO A 228 7.49 0.91 -13.99
N ALA A 229 7.77 1.90 -13.15
CA ALA A 229 6.78 2.83 -12.62
C ALA A 229 7.06 4.27 -13.07
N ILE A 230 6.00 4.98 -13.47
CA ILE A 230 5.97 6.43 -13.71
C ILE A 230 5.05 7.03 -12.65
N LEU A 231 5.60 7.86 -11.78
CA LEU A 231 4.92 8.32 -10.57
C LEU A 231 4.95 9.83 -10.43
N GLY A 232 3.96 10.37 -9.72
CA GLY A 232 3.91 11.78 -9.35
C GLY A 232 4.85 12.13 -8.20
N GLN A 233 4.90 13.42 -7.87
CA GLN A 233 5.77 14.00 -6.85
C GLN A 233 5.20 13.78 -5.43
N GLU A 234 5.05 12.51 -5.03
CA GLU A 234 4.50 12.15 -3.72
C GLU A 234 5.62 11.87 -2.71
N SER A 235 5.43 12.31 -1.47
CA SER A 235 6.45 12.20 -0.41
C SER A 235 6.84 10.75 -0.11
N ALA A 236 5.89 9.80 -0.16
CA ALA A 236 6.18 8.39 0.08
C ALA A 236 7.10 7.79 -1.00
N TYR A 237 6.86 8.11 -2.29
CA TYR A 237 7.72 7.64 -3.37
C TYR A 237 9.13 8.24 -3.26
N ARG A 238 9.21 9.54 -2.97
CA ARG A 238 10.50 10.23 -2.77
C ARG A 238 11.28 9.72 -1.58
N HIS A 239 10.60 9.34 -0.49
CA HIS A 239 11.24 8.74 0.68
C HIS A 239 11.89 7.39 0.35
N ASP A 240 11.21 6.55 -0.44
CA ASP A 240 11.72 5.23 -0.81
C ASP A 240 12.71 5.27 -1.99
N ARG A 241 12.85 6.41 -2.65
CA ARG A 241 13.75 6.59 -3.79
C ARG A 241 15.21 6.62 -3.35
N LYS A 242 16.02 5.71 -3.86
CA LYS A 242 17.47 5.68 -3.70
C LYS A 242 18.22 6.01 -4.99
N THR A 243 17.66 5.63 -6.13
CA THR A 243 18.26 5.79 -7.45
C THR A 243 17.25 6.31 -8.48
N GLU A 244 17.75 6.74 -9.63
CA GLU A 244 16.88 7.12 -10.77
C GLU A 244 16.18 5.91 -11.40
N LEU A 245 16.64 4.70 -11.11
CA LEU A 245 16.05 3.47 -11.61
C LEU A 245 14.87 2.98 -10.78
N ASP A 246 14.63 3.55 -9.60
CA ASP A 246 13.51 3.15 -8.74
C ASP A 246 12.17 3.45 -9.39
N TYR A 247 12.05 4.61 -10.01
CA TYR A 247 10.89 5.04 -10.81
C TYR A 247 11.22 6.32 -11.59
N ILE A 248 10.42 6.65 -12.61
CA ILE A 248 10.49 7.93 -13.30
C ILE A 248 9.49 8.89 -12.63
N GLU A 249 10.00 9.96 -12.01
CA GLU A 249 9.17 11.01 -11.44
C GLU A 249 8.77 12.01 -12.53
N VAL A 250 7.49 12.40 -12.54
CA VAL A 250 6.93 13.34 -13.52
C VAL A 250 6.06 14.39 -12.85
N ALA A 251 6.06 15.60 -13.42
CA ALA A 251 5.35 16.77 -12.93
C ALA A 251 4.26 17.28 -13.90
N SER A 252 4.14 16.68 -15.09
CA SER A 252 3.12 17.04 -16.07
C SER A 252 2.66 15.84 -16.91
N PRO A 253 1.49 15.94 -17.58
CA PRO A 253 1.06 14.92 -18.54
C PRO A 253 2.07 14.72 -19.69
N GLU A 254 2.69 15.79 -20.18
CA GLU A 254 3.68 15.76 -21.26
C GLU A 254 4.93 14.98 -20.82
N GLU A 255 5.39 15.20 -19.58
CA GLU A 255 6.51 14.42 -19.01
C GLU A 255 6.14 12.93 -18.86
N ALA A 256 4.89 12.62 -18.50
CA ALA A 256 4.42 11.23 -18.42
C ALA A 256 4.41 10.55 -19.80
N ILE A 257 4.00 11.27 -20.87
CA ILE A 257 4.09 10.79 -22.25
C ILE A 257 5.54 10.60 -22.66
N ALA A 258 6.43 11.55 -22.38
CA ALA A 258 7.86 11.44 -22.70
C ALA A 258 8.50 10.25 -21.97
N ALA A 259 8.15 10.01 -20.71
CA ALA A 259 8.61 8.86 -19.93
C ALA A 259 8.14 7.53 -20.54
N LEU A 260 6.87 7.44 -20.98
CA LEU A 260 6.34 6.26 -21.66
C LEU A 260 7.04 6.00 -22.99
N LEU A 261 7.29 7.03 -23.79
CA LEU A 261 8.05 6.93 -25.05
C LEU A 261 9.50 6.46 -24.80
N ARG A 262 10.14 7.02 -23.77
CA ARG A 262 11.49 6.58 -23.37
C ARG A 262 11.50 5.11 -22.99
N LEU A 263 10.55 4.65 -22.15
CA LEU A 263 10.43 3.25 -21.78
C LEU A 263 10.10 2.36 -22.99
N LYS A 264 9.27 2.82 -23.93
CA LYS A 264 8.92 2.07 -25.12
C LYS A 264 10.13 1.82 -26.02
N ASN A 265 10.98 2.82 -26.19
CA ASN A 265 12.09 2.81 -27.14
C ASN A 265 13.42 2.33 -26.53
N ASP A 266 13.56 2.29 -25.21
CA ASP A 266 14.79 1.91 -24.50
C ASP A 266 14.58 0.63 -23.68
N LEU A 267 14.80 -0.51 -24.32
CA LEU A 267 14.73 -1.82 -23.67
C LEU A 267 15.74 -1.94 -22.52
N ASN A 268 16.94 -1.39 -22.71
CA ASN A 268 17.99 -1.44 -21.69
C ASN A 268 17.57 -0.69 -20.41
N LEU A 269 16.97 0.49 -20.56
CA LEU A 269 16.43 1.22 -19.42
C LEU A 269 15.35 0.40 -18.69
N ARG A 270 14.40 -0.20 -19.43
CA ARG A 270 13.37 -1.06 -18.82
C ARG A 270 13.98 -2.19 -18.00
N GLN A 271 14.94 -2.92 -18.60
CA GLN A 271 15.58 -4.03 -17.90
C GLN A 271 16.31 -3.58 -16.66
N ARG A 272 17.07 -2.49 -16.73
CA ARG A 272 17.77 -1.93 -15.57
C ARG A 272 16.80 -1.50 -14.46
N MET A 273 15.65 -0.93 -14.80
CA MET A 273 14.62 -0.58 -13.80
C MET A 273 14.00 -1.83 -13.14
N VAL A 274 13.76 -2.87 -13.93
CA VAL A 274 13.25 -4.16 -13.41
C VAL A 274 14.28 -4.81 -12.49
N ASP A 275 15.55 -4.91 -12.91
CA ASP A 275 16.62 -5.49 -12.10
C ASP A 275 16.83 -4.71 -10.80
N ASN A 276 16.80 -3.38 -10.88
CA ASN A 276 16.83 -2.54 -9.68
C ASN A 276 15.62 -2.79 -8.77
N GLY A 277 14.43 -2.95 -9.34
CA GLY A 277 13.22 -3.29 -8.59
C GLY A 277 13.37 -4.60 -7.79
N ILE A 278 13.98 -5.64 -8.37
CA ILE A 278 14.27 -6.91 -7.69
C ILE A 278 15.18 -6.65 -6.47
N ILE A 279 16.26 -5.89 -6.65
CA ILE A 279 17.16 -5.52 -5.54
C ILE A 279 16.38 -4.79 -4.44
N ARG A 280 15.49 -3.86 -4.82
CA ARG A 280 14.68 -3.10 -3.88
C ARG A 280 13.70 -4.00 -3.09
N THR A 281 13.14 -5.03 -3.73
CA THR A 281 12.25 -5.98 -3.04
C THR A 281 13.00 -6.82 -2.02
N GLU A 282 14.22 -7.26 -2.33
CA GLU A 282 15.07 -8.00 -1.38
C GLU A 282 15.44 -7.13 -0.17
N GLU A 283 15.80 -5.86 -0.39
CA GLU A 283 16.09 -4.92 0.69
C GLU A 283 14.88 -4.69 1.62
N ILE A 284 13.67 -4.65 1.07
CA ILE A 284 12.43 -4.49 1.84
C ILE A 284 12.12 -5.77 2.62
N GLY A 285 12.23 -6.93 1.97
CA GLY A 285 11.98 -8.23 2.60
C GLY A 285 12.92 -8.56 3.76
N ASN A 286 14.16 -8.07 3.73
CA ASN A 286 15.15 -8.24 4.82
C ASN A 286 14.94 -7.28 6.02
N THR A 287 13.95 -6.39 5.96
CA THR A 287 13.62 -5.43 7.03
C THR A 287 12.36 -5.80 7.83
N HIS A 288 11.85 -7.02 7.64
CA HIS A 288 10.70 -7.56 8.38
C HIS A 288 11.13 -8.40 9.55
#